data_d19f07b9383faecad0220605a7455e1f
#
_entry.id   d19f07b9383faecad0220605a7455e1f
#
_cell.length_a   1.000
_cell.length_b   1.000
_cell.length_c   1.000
_cell.angle_alpha   90.00
_cell.angle_beta   90.00
_cell.angle_gamma   90.00
#
_symmetry.space_group_name_H-M   'P 1'
#
loop_
_entity.id
_entity.type
_entity.pdbx_description
1 polymer ?
#
loop_
_entity_poly.entity_id
_entity_poly.type
_entity_poly.pdbx_seq_one_letter_code
_entity_poly.pdbx_strand_id
1 'polypeptide(L)'
;KRSESYIGTLIDDLVTKGTEEPYRMMTSRSEYRLVLRQDNADQRLTAIGHRIGLVSEERLAAVEAKYAAVDREIRRLKHTGIPGSEALNALLTEQGTTPVNDGCRLIDLLRRPQVSYNDLRPFDPAPQELAADVVEQVEITVKYEGYIQRQQNQVAEFERLEQRLLPEDLDYDHIQGLRLEAREKLSAIRPRSLGQAGRISGVSPADMAALMIYLGK
;
A
#
# COMPACT_ATOMS: atom_id res chain seq x y z
N LYS A 1 -10.60 -8.26 2.20
CA LYS A 1 -9.43 -8.41 3.08
C LYS A 1 -9.06 -7.08 3.72
N ARG A 2 -8.27 -7.10 4.82
CA ARG A 2 -7.71 -5.89 5.49
C ARG A 2 -6.90 -5.02 4.52
N SER A 3 -6.21 -5.64 3.59
CA SER A 3 -5.39 -4.98 2.58
C SER A 3 -6.18 -4.38 1.41
N GLU A 4 -7.46 -4.68 1.29
CA GLU A 4 -8.31 -4.22 0.17
C GLU A 4 -9.17 -3.01 0.53
N SER A 5 -9.62 -2.91 1.79
CA SER A 5 -10.53 -1.82 2.20
C SER A 5 -10.57 -1.63 3.72
N TYR A 6 -11.01 -0.44 4.14
CA TYR A 6 -11.29 -0.16 5.56
C TYR A 6 -12.44 -1.01 6.12
N ILE A 7 -13.43 -1.38 5.30
CA ILE A 7 -14.47 -2.34 5.70
C ILE A 7 -13.85 -3.70 5.98
N GLY A 8 -12.87 -4.13 5.19
CA GLY A 8 -12.11 -5.36 5.46
C GLY A 8 -11.39 -5.31 6.80
N THR A 9 -10.77 -4.18 7.14
CA THR A 9 -10.16 -3.95 8.45
C THR A 9 -11.19 -4.01 9.58
N LEU A 10 -12.35 -3.34 9.42
CA LEU A 10 -13.45 -3.37 10.38
C LEU A 10 -13.91 -4.80 10.68
N ILE A 11 -14.25 -5.54 9.64
CA ILE A 11 -14.77 -6.91 9.79
C ILE A 11 -13.73 -7.80 10.47
N ASP A 12 -12.48 -7.73 10.05
CA ASP A 12 -11.42 -8.52 10.63
C ASP A 12 -11.19 -8.18 12.11
N ASP A 13 -11.17 -6.89 12.49
CA ASP A 13 -11.04 -6.49 13.89
C ASP A 13 -12.23 -7.01 14.74
N LEU A 14 -13.47 -6.92 14.23
CA LEU A 14 -14.65 -7.40 14.97
C LEU A 14 -14.62 -8.91 15.20
N VAL A 15 -14.18 -9.70 14.22
CA VAL A 15 -14.21 -11.17 14.35
C VAL A 15 -12.96 -11.74 15.04
N THR A 16 -11.86 -11.01 15.08
CA THR A 16 -10.59 -11.50 15.67
C THR A 16 -10.27 -10.91 17.03
N LYS A 17 -10.59 -9.64 17.25
CA LYS A 17 -10.27 -8.92 18.49
C LYS A 17 -11.49 -8.66 19.36
N GLY A 18 -12.68 -8.59 18.73
CA GLY A 18 -13.90 -8.11 19.38
C GLY A 18 -13.82 -6.61 19.73
N THR A 19 -14.88 -6.05 20.28
CA THR A 19 -14.91 -4.70 20.84
C THR A 19 -15.83 -4.65 22.04
N GLU A 20 -15.42 -3.95 23.09
CA GLU A 20 -16.23 -3.69 24.29
C GLU A 20 -17.07 -2.41 24.14
N GLU A 21 -16.73 -1.54 23.18
CA GLU A 21 -17.41 -0.28 22.86
C GLU A 21 -17.72 -0.21 21.35
N PRO A 22 -18.59 0.72 20.90
CA PRO A 22 -18.88 0.89 19.47
C PRO A 22 -17.60 1.11 18.67
N TYR A 23 -17.41 0.32 17.61
CA TYR A 23 -16.22 0.42 16.75
C TYR A 23 -16.20 1.76 16.02
N ARG A 24 -15.10 2.49 16.14
CA ARG A 24 -14.88 3.74 15.41
C ARG A 24 -13.98 3.48 14.22
N MET A 25 -14.49 3.79 13.02
CA MET A 25 -13.72 3.69 11.78
C MET A 25 -12.74 4.86 11.71
N MET A 26 -11.46 4.57 11.93
CA MET A 26 -10.36 5.55 11.84
C MET A 26 -9.24 4.99 10.97
N THR A 27 -8.55 5.87 10.24
CA THR A 27 -7.40 5.50 9.40
C THR A 27 -6.26 4.87 10.20
N SER A 28 -6.14 5.21 11.50
CA SER A 28 -5.16 4.62 12.43
C SER A 28 -5.38 3.14 12.71
N ARG A 29 -6.58 2.61 12.42
CA ARG A 29 -6.90 1.19 12.59
C ARG A 29 -6.30 0.30 11.50
N SER A 30 -5.96 0.87 10.34
CA SER A 30 -5.36 0.13 9.24
C SER A 30 -3.85 0.28 9.22
N GLU A 31 -3.15 -0.83 9.05
CA GLU A 31 -1.72 -0.90 8.84
C GLU A 31 -1.33 -0.42 7.43
N TYR A 32 -2.28 -0.45 6.47
CA TYR A 32 -2.03 -0.26 5.03
C TYR A 32 -2.51 1.09 4.51
N ARG A 33 -2.36 2.18 5.29
CA ARG A 33 -2.88 3.53 4.97
C ARG A 33 -2.37 4.11 3.66
N LEU A 34 -1.14 3.78 3.25
CA LEU A 34 -0.57 4.26 1.98
C LEU A 34 -1.09 3.49 0.76
N VAL A 35 -1.59 2.27 0.97
CA VAL A 35 -2.26 1.48 -0.07
C VAL A 35 -3.75 1.79 -0.10
N LEU A 36 -4.39 1.97 1.07
CA LEU A 36 -5.82 2.21 1.21
C LEU A 36 -6.16 3.71 1.20
N ARG A 37 -5.76 4.43 0.16
CA ARG A 37 -6.06 5.86 0.05
C ARG A 37 -7.43 6.07 -0.60
N GLN A 38 -8.01 7.26 -0.38
CA GLN A 38 -9.25 7.66 -1.01
C GLN A 38 -9.07 7.87 -2.53
N ASP A 39 -7.95 8.49 -2.92
CA ASP A 39 -7.63 8.84 -4.30
C ASP A 39 -7.45 7.62 -5.23
N ASN A 40 -7.11 6.45 -4.68
CA ASN A 40 -6.94 5.20 -5.45
C ASN A 40 -8.04 4.16 -5.17
N ALA A 41 -9.13 4.54 -4.54
CA ALA A 41 -10.22 3.61 -4.23
C ALA A 41 -10.85 3.02 -5.51
N ASP A 42 -10.94 3.82 -6.57
CA ASP A 42 -11.39 3.39 -7.88
C ASP A 42 -10.49 2.28 -8.46
N GLN A 43 -9.17 2.42 -8.41
CA GLN A 43 -8.23 1.39 -8.85
C GLN A 43 -8.42 0.04 -8.14
N ARG A 44 -8.64 0.08 -6.82
CA ARG A 44 -8.73 -1.12 -5.99
C ARG A 44 -10.07 -1.83 -6.07
N LEU A 45 -11.15 -1.07 -6.23
CA LEU A 45 -12.51 -1.58 -5.98
C LEU A 45 -13.38 -1.66 -7.23
N THR A 46 -13.09 -0.92 -8.32
CA THR A 46 -13.95 -0.87 -9.51
C THR A 46 -14.09 -2.25 -10.18
N ALA A 47 -12.99 -2.96 -10.38
CA ALA A 47 -13.02 -4.30 -10.97
C ALA A 47 -13.78 -5.32 -10.09
N ILE A 48 -13.68 -5.19 -8.77
CA ILE A 48 -14.44 -6.02 -7.83
C ILE A 48 -15.93 -5.68 -7.94
N GLY A 49 -16.26 -4.39 -7.93
CA GLY A 49 -17.64 -3.90 -8.06
C GLY A 49 -18.30 -4.32 -9.37
N HIS A 50 -17.53 -4.28 -10.47
CA HIS A 50 -18.01 -4.74 -11.78
C HIS A 50 -18.31 -6.25 -11.76
N ARG A 51 -17.40 -7.06 -11.26
CA ARG A 51 -17.58 -8.53 -11.17
C ARG A 51 -18.83 -8.97 -10.41
N ILE A 52 -19.26 -8.19 -9.42
CA ILE A 52 -20.46 -8.45 -8.63
C ILE A 52 -21.69 -7.67 -9.09
N GLY A 53 -21.62 -7.00 -10.25
CA GLY A 53 -22.75 -6.31 -10.88
C GLY A 53 -23.10 -4.94 -10.32
N LEU A 54 -22.25 -4.32 -9.50
CA LEU A 54 -22.48 -2.99 -8.90
C LEU A 54 -21.90 -1.85 -9.73
N VAL A 55 -20.99 -2.14 -10.67
CA VAL A 55 -20.32 -1.15 -11.51
C VAL A 55 -20.52 -1.51 -12.97
N SER A 56 -20.86 -0.52 -13.81
CA SER A 56 -21.03 -0.72 -15.26
C SER A 56 -19.71 -0.97 -15.97
N GLU A 57 -19.77 -1.58 -17.17
CA GLU A 57 -18.62 -1.78 -18.07
C GLU A 57 -17.95 -0.45 -18.43
N GLU A 58 -18.75 0.58 -18.72
CA GLU A 58 -18.25 1.93 -19.06
C GLU A 58 -17.41 2.53 -17.92
N ARG A 59 -17.86 2.36 -16.68
CA ARG A 59 -17.12 2.84 -15.50
C ARG A 59 -15.82 2.06 -15.30
N LEU A 60 -15.84 0.75 -15.50
CA LEU A 60 -14.63 -0.09 -15.47
C LEU A 60 -13.63 0.38 -16.53
N ALA A 61 -14.06 0.49 -17.79
CA ALA A 61 -13.21 0.92 -18.88
C ALA A 61 -12.60 2.32 -18.66
N ALA A 62 -13.39 3.25 -18.10
CA ALA A 62 -12.89 4.59 -17.76
C ALA A 62 -11.76 4.56 -16.72
N VAL A 63 -11.91 3.74 -15.67
CA VAL A 63 -10.89 3.58 -14.63
C VAL A 63 -9.63 2.90 -15.18
N GLU A 64 -9.78 1.85 -15.98
CA GLU A 64 -8.67 1.17 -16.63
C GLU A 64 -7.90 2.12 -17.58
N ALA A 65 -8.61 2.94 -18.36
CA ALA A 65 -8.01 3.94 -19.24
C ALA A 65 -7.21 5.00 -18.45
N LYS A 66 -7.75 5.46 -17.30
CA LYS A 66 -7.08 6.39 -16.39
C LYS A 66 -5.73 5.81 -15.92
N TYR A 67 -5.72 4.62 -15.34
CA TYR A 67 -4.48 4.03 -14.80
C TYR A 67 -3.51 3.58 -15.90
N ALA A 68 -3.99 3.18 -17.05
CA ALA A 68 -3.15 2.98 -18.23
C ALA A 68 -2.45 4.29 -18.68
N ALA A 69 -3.13 5.44 -18.56
CA ALA A 69 -2.51 6.74 -18.84
C ALA A 69 -1.46 7.09 -17.77
N VAL A 70 -1.73 6.87 -16.49
CA VAL A 70 -0.76 7.04 -15.40
C VAL A 70 0.51 6.23 -15.66
N ASP A 71 0.37 4.95 -15.98
CA ASP A 71 1.50 4.06 -16.22
C ASP A 71 2.31 4.45 -17.46
N ARG A 72 1.63 4.88 -18.53
CA ARG A 72 2.33 5.38 -19.74
C ARG A 72 3.14 6.62 -19.41
N GLU A 73 2.57 7.55 -18.67
CA GLU A 73 3.25 8.79 -18.30
C GLU A 73 4.43 8.56 -17.38
N ILE A 74 4.31 7.72 -16.36
CA ILE A 74 5.43 7.35 -15.49
C ILE A 74 6.57 6.72 -16.31
N ARG A 75 6.24 5.82 -17.26
CA ARG A 75 7.26 5.25 -18.16
C ARG A 75 7.92 6.31 -19.03
N ARG A 76 7.15 7.24 -19.59
CA ARG A 76 7.67 8.34 -20.38
C ARG A 76 8.65 9.20 -19.57
N LEU A 77 8.25 9.65 -18.37
CA LEU A 77 9.08 10.45 -17.47
C LEU A 77 10.39 9.73 -17.05
N LYS A 78 10.35 8.41 -16.90
CA LYS A 78 11.54 7.58 -16.61
C LYS A 78 12.57 7.60 -17.75
N HIS A 79 12.11 7.77 -18.98
CA HIS A 79 12.99 7.74 -20.18
C HIS A 79 13.26 9.14 -20.76
N THR A 80 12.58 10.18 -20.31
CA THR A 80 12.78 11.55 -20.79
C THR A 80 13.89 12.21 -20.00
N GLY A 81 15.02 12.44 -20.63
CA GLY A 81 16.14 13.23 -20.12
C GLY A 81 16.01 14.70 -20.53
N ILE A 82 16.37 15.61 -19.65
CA ILE A 82 16.47 17.04 -19.93
C ILE A 82 17.85 17.55 -19.52
N PRO A 83 18.43 18.52 -20.26
CA PRO A 83 19.70 19.15 -19.88
C PRO A 83 19.50 20.02 -18.65
N GLY A 84 20.57 20.17 -17.85
CA GLY A 84 20.65 21.24 -16.88
C GLY A 84 20.63 22.60 -17.58
N SER A 85 19.83 23.53 -17.11
CA SER A 85 19.74 24.88 -17.64
C SER A 85 19.64 25.91 -16.51
N GLU A 86 20.00 27.14 -16.78
CA GLU A 86 19.89 28.25 -15.82
C GLU A 86 18.43 28.43 -15.36
N ALA A 87 17.47 28.38 -16.31
CA ALA A 87 16.05 28.49 -16.01
C ALA A 87 15.52 27.34 -15.12
N LEU A 88 15.93 26.10 -15.39
CA LEU A 88 15.59 24.95 -14.54
C LEU A 88 16.17 25.13 -13.14
N ASN A 89 17.44 25.54 -13.05
CA ASN A 89 18.11 25.72 -11.76
C ASN A 89 17.55 26.90 -10.95
N ALA A 90 17.07 27.96 -11.63
CA ALA A 90 16.36 29.05 -10.99
C ALA A 90 15.05 28.55 -10.35
N LEU A 91 14.24 27.76 -11.09
CA LEU A 91 13.04 27.12 -10.56
C LEU A 91 13.36 26.23 -9.36
N LEU A 92 14.34 25.34 -9.49
CA LEU A 92 14.70 24.41 -8.41
C LEU A 92 15.16 25.14 -7.14
N THR A 93 15.88 26.26 -7.29
CA THR A 93 16.30 27.09 -6.17
C THR A 93 15.12 27.80 -5.52
N GLU A 94 14.19 28.34 -6.33
CA GLU A 94 12.94 28.96 -5.83
C GLU A 94 12.09 27.96 -5.05
N GLN A 95 12.01 26.72 -5.52
CA GLN A 95 11.31 25.62 -4.84
C GLN A 95 12.09 25.06 -3.62
N GLY A 96 13.24 25.64 -3.28
CA GLY A 96 14.05 25.22 -2.13
C GLY A 96 14.69 23.84 -2.28
N THR A 97 14.99 23.42 -3.51
CA THR A 97 15.67 22.15 -3.79
C THR A 97 16.98 22.35 -4.53
N THR A 98 17.81 21.30 -4.56
CA THR A 98 19.16 21.38 -5.10
C THR A 98 19.16 21.54 -6.62
N PRO A 99 19.92 22.50 -7.20
CA PRO A 99 20.16 22.61 -8.63
C PRO A 99 20.78 21.33 -9.22
N VAL A 100 20.66 21.16 -10.54
CA VAL A 100 21.29 20.08 -11.29
C VAL A 100 22.41 20.63 -12.15
N ASN A 101 23.61 20.03 -12.07
CA ASN A 101 24.76 20.47 -12.85
C ASN A 101 24.74 19.90 -14.27
N ASP A 102 24.34 18.64 -14.37
CA ASP A 102 24.26 17.88 -15.62
C ASP A 102 22.80 17.60 -16.02
N GLY A 103 22.61 16.87 -17.11
CA GLY A 103 21.28 16.39 -17.49
C GLY A 103 20.68 15.44 -16.45
N CYS A 104 19.37 15.48 -16.29
CA CYS A 104 18.64 14.61 -15.39
C CYS A 104 17.36 14.09 -16.06
N ARG A 105 16.73 13.06 -15.48
CA ARG A 105 15.44 12.57 -15.96
C ARG A 105 14.31 13.33 -15.29
N LEU A 106 13.22 13.56 -16.01
CA LEU A 106 12.03 14.23 -15.45
C LEU A 106 11.51 13.54 -14.19
N ILE A 107 11.54 12.20 -14.17
CA ILE A 107 11.09 11.44 -13.01
C ILE A 107 11.92 11.70 -11.75
N ASP A 108 13.23 11.95 -11.88
CA ASP A 108 14.11 12.18 -10.74
C ASP A 108 13.87 13.57 -10.12
N LEU A 109 13.43 14.52 -10.94
CA LEU A 109 12.95 15.82 -10.45
C LEU A 109 11.59 15.70 -9.78
N LEU A 110 10.66 14.97 -10.38
CA LEU A 110 9.31 14.77 -9.82
C LEU A 110 9.32 14.01 -8.48
N ARG A 111 10.33 13.17 -8.23
CA ARG A 111 10.52 12.52 -6.92
C ARG A 111 10.82 13.50 -5.78
N ARG A 112 11.26 14.72 -6.10
CA ARG A 112 11.52 15.75 -5.09
C ARG A 112 10.21 16.28 -4.54
N PRO A 113 10.00 16.32 -3.22
CA PRO A 113 8.73 16.75 -2.63
C PRO A 113 8.27 18.13 -3.07
N GLN A 114 9.21 19.04 -3.29
CA GLN A 114 8.97 20.44 -3.63
C GLN A 114 8.55 20.66 -5.09
N VAL A 115 8.85 19.72 -5.98
CA VAL A 115 8.64 19.87 -7.42
C VAL A 115 7.34 19.19 -7.83
N SER A 116 6.42 19.92 -8.46
CA SER A 116 5.17 19.37 -9.00
C SER A 116 5.34 18.93 -10.46
N TYR A 117 4.38 18.15 -10.96
CA TYR A 117 4.34 17.79 -12.37
C TYR A 117 4.24 19.03 -13.28
N ASN A 118 3.44 20.02 -12.88
CA ASN A 118 3.25 21.23 -13.66
C ASN A 118 4.50 22.12 -13.70
N ASP A 119 5.34 22.12 -12.68
CA ASP A 119 6.62 22.83 -12.67
C ASP A 119 7.58 22.31 -13.73
N LEU A 120 7.47 21.05 -14.11
CA LEU A 120 8.32 20.41 -15.09
C LEU A 120 7.86 20.59 -16.54
N ARG A 121 6.59 20.95 -16.78
CA ARG A 121 6.03 21.11 -18.14
C ARG A 121 6.82 22.06 -19.04
N PRO A 122 7.31 23.24 -18.59
CA PRO A 122 8.10 24.14 -19.42
C PRO A 122 9.44 23.56 -19.89
N PHE A 123 9.96 22.56 -19.21
CA PHE A 123 11.25 21.90 -19.50
C PHE A 123 11.07 20.55 -20.20
N ASP A 124 9.85 20.05 -20.27
CA ASP A 124 9.53 18.78 -20.91
C ASP A 124 9.52 18.96 -22.45
N PRO A 125 10.38 18.26 -23.21
CA PRO A 125 10.44 18.37 -24.68
C PRO A 125 9.18 17.86 -25.38
N ALA A 126 8.32 17.10 -24.70
CA ALA A 126 7.10 16.54 -25.25
C ALA A 126 5.99 16.46 -24.18
N PRO A 127 5.54 17.62 -23.65
CA PRO A 127 4.57 17.66 -22.58
C PRO A 127 3.23 17.06 -23.02
N GLN A 128 2.65 16.23 -22.15
CA GLN A 128 1.37 15.57 -22.44
C GLN A 128 0.20 16.37 -21.88
N GLU A 129 -0.91 16.44 -22.65
CA GLU A 129 -2.18 16.92 -22.14
C GLU A 129 -2.89 15.78 -21.42
N LEU A 130 -2.86 15.82 -20.08
CA LEU A 130 -3.43 14.81 -19.22
C LEU A 130 -4.55 15.41 -18.36
N ALA A 131 -5.54 14.59 -18.04
CA ALA A 131 -6.58 14.97 -17.09
C ALA A 131 -5.95 15.19 -15.68
N ALA A 132 -6.54 16.11 -14.91
CA ALA A 132 -6.00 16.51 -13.61
C ALA A 132 -5.85 15.34 -12.62
N ASP A 133 -6.79 14.41 -12.64
CA ASP A 133 -6.78 13.21 -11.81
C ASP A 133 -5.69 12.20 -12.23
N VAL A 134 -5.29 12.18 -13.51
CA VAL A 134 -4.14 11.41 -14.00
C VAL A 134 -2.84 12.02 -13.50
N VAL A 135 -2.70 13.36 -13.62
CA VAL A 135 -1.52 14.10 -13.14
C VAL A 135 -1.33 13.88 -11.64
N GLU A 136 -2.40 14.00 -10.85
CA GLU A 136 -2.38 13.76 -9.41
C GLU A 136 -1.87 12.33 -9.09
N GLN A 137 -2.40 11.32 -9.78
CA GLN A 137 -1.97 9.93 -9.58
C GLN A 137 -0.51 9.68 -10.01
N VAL A 138 -0.03 10.33 -11.06
CA VAL A 138 1.39 10.29 -11.46
C VAL A 138 2.26 10.84 -10.34
N GLU A 139 1.95 12.03 -9.81
CA GLU A 139 2.71 12.66 -8.72
C GLU A 139 2.75 11.78 -7.46
N ILE A 140 1.58 11.33 -7.01
CA ILE A 140 1.47 10.49 -5.81
C ILE A 140 2.27 9.21 -6.00
N THR A 141 2.11 8.52 -7.14
CA THR A 141 2.79 7.26 -7.41
C THR A 141 4.31 7.43 -7.41
N VAL A 142 4.81 8.49 -8.04
CA VAL A 142 6.25 8.74 -8.14
C VAL A 142 6.85 9.15 -6.79
N LYS A 143 6.20 10.09 -6.08
CA LYS A 143 6.73 10.62 -4.80
C LYS A 143 6.68 9.58 -3.68
N TYR A 144 5.68 8.72 -3.68
CA TYR A 144 5.50 7.71 -2.64
C TYR A 144 5.95 6.29 -3.06
N GLU A 145 6.57 6.12 -4.25
CA GLU A 145 6.97 4.82 -4.83
C GLU A 145 7.64 3.90 -3.78
N GLY A 146 8.64 4.38 -3.07
CA GLY A 146 9.37 3.58 -2.09
C GLY A 146 8.54 3.17 -0.86
N TYR A 147 7.64 4.03 -0.41
CA TYR A 147 6.75 3.73 0.72
C TYR A 147 5.64 2.77 0.32
N ILE A 148 5.03 2.98 -0.86
CA ILE A 148 4.00 2.09 -1.41
C ILE A 148 4.58 0.69 -1.60
N GLN A 149 5.77 0.57 -2.20
CA GLN A 149 6.43 -0.72 -2.41
C GLN A 149 6.71 -1.46 -1.10
N ARG A 150 7.18 -0.77 -0.06
CA ARG A 150 7.37 -1.39 1.27
C ARG A 150 6.06 -1.92 1.83
N GLN A 151 4.99 -1.15 1.72
CA GLN A 151 3.69 -1.56 2.22
C GLN A 151 3.09 -2.71 1.41
N GLN A 152 3.27 -2.73 0.10
CA GLN A 152 2.88 -3.86 -0.76
C GLN A 152 3.63 -5.15 -0.39
N ASN A 153 4.92 -5.04 -0.10
CA ASN A 153 5.70 -6.19 0.38
C ASN A 153 5.17 -6.71 1.74
N GLN A 154 4.77 -5.81 2.65
CA GLN A 154 4.11 -6.19 3.91
C GLN A 154 2.76 -6.87 3.67
N VAL A 155 1.96 -6.37 2.73
CA VAL A 155 0.70 -7.02 2.34
C VAL A 155 0.94 -8.43 1.80
N ALA A 156 1.91 -8.60 0.90
CA ALA A 156 2.25 -9.91 0.34
C ALA A 156 2.73 -10.90 1.40
N GLU A 157 3.57 -10.47 2.34
CA GLU A 157 4.01 -11.31 3.46
C GLU A 157 2.84 -11.67 4.38
N PHE A 158 1.99 -10.70 4.68
CA PHE A 158 0.80 -10.93 5.47
C PHE A 158 -0.15 -11.94 4.81
N GLU A 159 -0.41 -11.81 3.51
CA GLU A 159 -1.24 -12.76 2.76
C GLU A 159 -0.64 -14.18 2.76
N ARG A 160 0.68 -14.28 2.71
CA ARG A 160 1.38 -15.55 2.84
C ARG A 160 1.16 -16.20 4.21
N LEU A 161 1.18 -15.41 5.28
CA LEU A 161 0.89 -15.89 6.63
C LEU A 161 -0.59 -16.27 6.80
N GLU A 162 -1.52 -15.55 6.15
CA GLU A 162 -2.95 -15.90 6.14
C GLU A 162 -3.23 -17.24 5.45
N GLN A 163 -2.48 -17.57 4.41
CA GLN A 163 -2.62 -18.86 3.71
C GLN A 163 -2.01 -20.03 4.49
N ARG A 164 -1.16 -19.76 5.46
CA ARG A 164 -0.53 -20.80 6.29
C ARG A 164 -1.45 -21.18 7.43
N LEU A 165 -2.26 -22.22 7.18
CA LEU A 165 -3.25 -22.71 8.13
C LEU A 165 -2.60 -23.35 9.35
N LEU A 166 -3.25 -23.23 10.49
CA LEU A 166 -2.92 -23.91 11.73
C LEU A 166 -3.80 -25.16 11.88
N PRO A 167 -3.23 -26.31 12.33
CA PRO A 167 -4.05 -27.47 12.68
C PRO A 167 -5.11 -27.11 13.74
N GLU A 168 -6.31 -27.62 13.58
CA GLU A 168 -7.40 -27.35 14.52
C GLU A 168 -7.15 -27.94 15.92
N ASP A 169 -6.40 -29.03 15.97
CA ASP A 169 -6.02 -29.76 17.18
C ASP A 169 -4.66 -29.35 17.76
N LEU A 170 -4.08 -28.22 17.28
CA LEU A 170 -2.77 -27.75 17.73
C LEU A 170 -2.75 -27.49 19.24
N ASP A 171 -1.83 -28.17 19.93
CA ASP A 171 -1.60 -28.01 21.35
C ASP A 171 -0.55 -26.92 21.60
N TYR A 172 -1.01 -25.73 21.99
CA TYR A 172 -0.15 -24.57 22.25
C TYR A 172 0.69 -24.70 23.53
N ASP A 173 0.29 -25.55 24.48
CA ASP A 173 0.99 -25.72 25.75
C ASP A 173 2.33 -26.45 25.57
N HIS A 174 2.41 -27.30 24.55
CA HIS A 174 3.62 -28.06 24.21
C HIS A 174 4.57 -27.33 23.26
N ILE A 175 4.23 -26.11 22.81
CA ILE A 175 5.11 -25.34 21.91
C ILE A 175 6.18 -24.60 22.72
N GLN A 176 7.43 -25.02 22.57
CA GLN A 176 8.55 -24.36 23.23
C GLN A 176 8.77 -22.95 22.68
N GLY A 177 9.02 -21.99 23.58
CA GLY A 177 9.27 -20.60 23.23
C GLY A 177 8.03 -19.71 23.20
N LEU A 178 6.81 -20.27 23.33
CA LEU A 178 5.62 -19.46 23.56
C LEU A 178 5.55 -18.97 25.01
N ARG A 179 5.27 -17.69 25.19
CA ARG A 179 4.99 -17.11 26.52
C ARG A 179 3.62 -17.59 27.02
N LEU A 180 3.45 -17.61 28.35
CA LEU A 180 2.21 -18.07 28.98
C LEU A 180 0.97 -17.33 28.46
N GLU A 181 1.04 -15.98 28.40
CA GLU A 181 -0.04 -15.16 27.85
C GLU A 181 -0.41 -15.55 26.39
N ALA A 182 0.60 -15.77 25.55
CA ALA A 182 0.37 -16.17 24.16
C ALA A 182 -0.29 -17.56 24.09
N ARG A 183 0.12 -18.53 24.92
CA ARG A 183 -0.49 -19.86 25.01
C ARG A 183 -1.97 -19.77 25.39
N GLU A 184 -2.28 -19.05 26.44
CA GLU A 184 -3.67 -18.86 26.92
C GLU A 184 -4.55 -18.24 25.83
N LYS A 185 -4.05 -17.16 25.18
CA LYS A 185 -4.80 -16.47 24.12
C LYS A 185 -5.00 -17.34 22.88
N LEU A 186 -3.96 -18.02 22.42
CA LEU A 186 -4.01 -18.91 21.26
C LEU A 186 -4.92 -20.11 21.53
N SER A 187 -4.86 -20.70 22.72
CA SER A 187 -5.74 -21.82 23.12
C SER A 187 -7.19 -21.41 23.22
N ALA A 188 -7.49 -20.20 23.70
CA ALA A 188 -8.85 -19.69 23.82
C ALA A 188 -9.47 -19.31 22.45
N ILE A 189 -8.69 -18.65 21.59
CA ILE A 189 -9.19 -18.09 20.31
C ILE A 189 -9.15 -19.13 19.18
N ARG A 190 -8.20 -20.08 19.21
CA ARG A 190 -8.02 -21.10 18.17
C ARG A 190 -7.93 -20.49 16.77
N PRO A 191 -6.93 -19.64 16.48
CA PRO A 191 -6.80 -19.01 15.17
C PRO A 191 -6.63 -20.04 14.06
N ARG A 192 -7.23 -19.76 12.89
CA ARG A 192 -7.18 -20.66 11.72
C ARG A 192 -5.89 -20.55 10.92
N SER A 193 -5.17 -19.42 11.04
CA SER A 193 -3.95 -19.16 10.27
C SER A 193 -2.89 -18.46 11.12
N LEU A 194 -1.63 -18.52 10.66
CA LEU A 194 -0.54 -17.74 11.28
C LEU A 194 -0.82 -16.25 11.23
N GLY A 195 -1.40 -15.73 10.14
CA GLY A 195 -1.78 -14.33 10.05
C GLY A 195 -2.80 -13.93 11.10
N GLN A 196 -3.82 -14.75 11.34
CA GLN A 196 -4.79 -14.53 12.41
C GLN A 196 -4.14 -14.60 13.80
N ALA A 197 -3.27 -15.58 14.04
CA ALA A 197 -2.55 -15.71 15.30
C ALA A 197 -1.72 -14.46 15.65
N GLY A 198 -1.03 -13.90 14.67
CA GLY A 198 -0.19 -12.70 14.86
C GLY A 198 -0.98 -11.40 15.16
N ARG A 199 -2.30 -11.36 14.94
CA ARG A 199 -3.17 -10.22 15.27
C ARG A 199 -3.79 -10.30 16.66
N ILE A 200 -3.67 -11.42 17.33
CA ILE A 200 -4.22 -11.60 18.66
C ILE A 200 -3.42 -10.74 19.66
N SER A 201 -4.13 -9.90 20.41
CA SER A 201 -3.51 -9.10 21.48
C SER A 201 -2.86 -10.01 22.51
N GLY A 202 -1.58 -9.76 22.82
CA GLY A 202 -0.77 -10.61 23.70
C GLY A 202 0.16 -11.59 22.98
N VAL A 203 -0.01 -11.79 21.65
CA VAL A 203 0.92 -12.57 20.83
C VAL A 203 1.97 -11.64 20.22
N SER A 204 3.24 -11.86 20.56
CA SER A 204 4.37 -11.06 20.09
C SER A 204 5.03 -11.64 18.83
N PRO A 205 5.91 -10.87 18.15
CA PRO A 205 6.74 -11.40 17.06
C PRO A 205 7.61 -12.60 17.47
N ALA A 206 8.05 -12.67 18.72
CA ALA A 206 8.82 -13.82 19.24
C ALA A 206 7.94 -15.08 19.34
N ASP A 207 6.69 -14.93 19.79
CA ASP A 207 5.73 -16.04 19.84
C ASP A 207 5.39 -16.52 18.42
N MET A 208 5.26 -15.60 17.47
CA MET A 208 5.07 -15.95 16.05
C MET A 208 6.25 -16.72 15.47
N ALA A 209 7.48 -16.33 15.83
CA ALA A 209 8.68 -17.07 15.43
C ALA A 209 8.69 -18.49 16.00
N ALA A 210 8.32 -18.68 17.27
CA ALA A 210 8.20 -19.98 17.90
C ALA A 210 7.17 -20.88 17.19
N LEU A 211 5.99 -20.32 16.87
CA LEU A 211 4.95 -21.00 16.08
C LEU A 211 5.46 -21.44 14.70
N MET A 212 6.12 -20.51 13.98
CA MET A 212 6.65 -20.79 12.65
C MET A 212 7.72 -21.90 12.66
N ILE A 213 8.60 -21.91 13.66
CA ILE A 213 9.62 -22.95 13.85
C ILE A 213 8.95 -24.29 14.13
N TYR A 214 7.95 -24.32 15.01
CA TYR A 214 7.22 -25.54 15.35
C TYR A 214 6.51 -26.16 14.14
N LEU A 215 5.85 -25.33 13.34
CA LEU A 215 5.13 -25.75 12.13
C LEU A 215 6.05 -26.06 10.93
N GLY A 216 7.28 -25.62 10.95
CA GLY A 216 8.28 -25.89 9.92
C GLY A 216 9.05 -27.18 10.12
N LYS A 217 8.82 -27.82 11.26
CA LYS A 217 9.31 -29.17 11.56
C LYS A 217 8.32 -30.20 11.09
#